data_9299e42eef152a29f21422d1cf6c5548
#
_entry.id   9299e42eef152a29f21422d1cf6c5548
#
_cell.length_a   1.000
_cell.length_b   1.000
_cell.length_c   1.000
_cell.angle_alpha   90.00
_cell.angle_beta   90.00
_cell.angle_gamma   90.00
#
_symmetry.space_group_name_H-M   'P 1'
#
loop_
_entity.id
_entity.type
_entity.pdbx_description
1 polymer ?
#
loop_
_entity_poly.entity_id
_entity_poly.type
_entity_poly.pdbx_seq_one_letter_code
_entity_poly.pdbx_strand_id
1 'polypeptide(L)'
;MLARNNDELMLGGFIADAVKGKKYLDYEKEISKGILLHRFIDNFTDTHKEVSELKKLLRPQFGLLSGVVIDMIYDHILAKHWNEFNTDSLESFSNQAYLVFEKYASIMPERNQLLLPYMRKENWLLNYATIAGMTKSFNGMARRIRKGEMLLQAPQFILDNEIVLKESFFRFYPELMKACEEEKIRLKSL
;
A
#
# COMPACT_ATOMS: atom_id res chain seq x y z
N MET A 1 -5.58 -5.42 -3.84
CA MET A 1 -6.17 -6.66 -3.32
C MET A 1 -7.63 -6.50 -2.91
N LEU A 2 -7.97 -5.63 -2.00
CA LEU A 2 -9.35 -5.44 -1.50
C LEU A 2 -10.38 -4.96 -2.55
N ALA A 3 -9.93 -4.47 -3.71
CA ALA A 3 -10.75 -3.99 -4.83
C ALA A 3 -10.71 -4.90 -6.06
N ARG A 4 -10.35 -6.17 -5.91
CA ARG A 4 -9.91 -7.08 -6.96
C ARG A 4 -10.88 -7.32 -8.12
N ASN A 5 -12.19 -7.25 -7.88
CA ASN A 5 -13.22 -7.53 -8.88
C ASN A 5 -13.88 -6.24 -9.42
N ASN A 6 -13.25 -5.08 -9.20
CA ASN A 6 -13.77 -3.80 -9.63
C ASN A 6 -12.60 -2.88 -10.02
N ASP A 7 -12.42 -2.70 -11.33
CA ASP A 7 -11.35 -1.90 -11.91
C ASP A 7 -11.34 -0.46 -11.38
N GLU A 8 -12.51 0.15 -11.28
CA GLU A 8 -12.67 1.54 -10.84
C GLU A 8 -12.38 1.71 -9.35
N LEU A 9 -12.81 0.75 -8.53
CA LEU A 9 -12.48 0.72 -7.11
C LEU A 9 -10.96 0.56 -6.91
N MET A 10 -10.33 -0.29 -7.72
CA MET A 10 -8.87 -0.50 -7.72
C MET A 10 -8.12 0.78 -8.12
N LEU A 11 -8.57 1.44 -9.19
CA LEU A 11 -8.03 2.72 -9.60
C LEU A 11 -8.14 3.76 -8.49
N GLY A 12 -9.34 3.89 -7.87
CA GLY A 12 -9.56 4.81 -6.77
C GLY A 12 -8.57 4.61 -5.62
N GLY A 13 -8.31 3.35 -5.24
CA GLY A 13 -7.29 3.02 -4.24
C GLY A 13 -5.89 3.47 -4.66
N PHE A 14 -5.53 3.29 -5.93
CA PHE A 14 -4.20 3.66 -6.44
C PHE A 14 -3.95 5.17 -6.48
N ILE A 15 -4.97 5.98 -6.81
CA ILE A 15 -4.82 7.44 -6.92
C ILE A 15 -5.08 8.20 -5.61
N ALA A 16 -5.56 7.52 -4.58
CA ALA A 16 -6.10 8.13 -3.36
C ALA A 16 -5.15 9.15 -2.70
N ASP A 17 -3.87 8.84 -2.62
CA ASP A 17 -2.84 9.71 -2.03
C ASP A 17 -2.67 11.05 -2.77
N ALA A 18 -2.93 11.06 -4.06
CA ALA A 18 -2.83 12.26 -4.88
C ALA A 18 -4.12 13.09 -4.86
N VAL A 19 -5.26 12.50 -4.45
CA VAL A 19 -6.56 13.15 -4.41
C VAL A 19 -6.84 13.69 -3.02
N LYS A 20 -6.70 15.00 -2.81
CA LYS A 20 -6.84 15.64 -1.49
C LYS A 20 -8.25 16.17 -1.21
N GLY A 21 -8.63 16.14 0.08
CA GLY A 21 -9.89 16.72 0.56
C GLY A 21 -11.13 16.11 -0.13
N LYS A 22 -12.02 16.96 -0.62
CA LYS A 22 -13.28 16.56 -1.29
C LYS A 22 -13.13 16.31 -2.80
N LYS A 23 -11.93 16.41 -3.37
CA LYS A 23 -11.70 16.19 -4.81
C LYS A 23 -12.05 14.77 -5.28
N TYR A 24 -12.27 13.82 -4.38
CA TYR A 24 -12.78 12.51 -4.75
C TYR A 24 -14.19 12.60 -5.38
N LEU A 25 -14.95 13.66 -5.13
CA LEU A 25 -16.28 13.91 -5.74
C LEU A 25 -16.20 14.26 -7.23
N ASP A 26 -15.03 14.60 -7.76
CA ASP A 26 -14.79 14.90 -9.17
C ASP A 26 -14.66 13.63 -10.02
N TYR A 27 -14.63 12.45 -9.39
CA TYR A 27 -14.49 11.15 -10.03
C TYR A 27 -15.81 10.38 -10.07
N GLU A 28 -15.92 9.41 -10.97
CA GLU A 28 -17.04 8.49 -11.03
C GLU A 28 -17.23 7.75 -9.69
N LYS A 29 -18.48 7.33 -9.43
CA LYS A 29 -18.92 6.81 -8.13
C LYS A 29 -18.03 5.70 -7.60
N GLU A 30 -17.68 4.71 -8.42
CA GLU A 30 -16.87 3.57 -7.97
C GLU A 30 -15.40 3.96 -7.73
N ILE A 31 -14.84 4.87 -8.52
CA ILE A 31 -13.49 5.44 -8.27
C ILE A 31 -13.49 6.23 -6.94
N SER A 32 -14.52 7.06 -6.72
CA SER A 32 -14.69 7.80 -5.46
C SER A 32 -14.74 6.87 -4.25
N LYS A 33 -15.46 5.74 -4.35
CA LYS A 33 -15.50 4.71 -3.30
C LYS A 33 -14.14 4.09 -3.06
N GLY A 34 -13.36 3.84 -4.12
CA GLY A 34 -11.99 3.34 -4.00
C GLY A 34 -11.07 4.30 -3.22
N ILE A 35 -11.19 5.61 -3.49
CA ILE A 35 -10.46 6.65 -2.75
C ILE A 35 -10.87 6.67 -1.27
N LEU A 36 -12.17 6.57 -0.99
CA LEU A 36 -12.69 6.55 0.39
C LEU A 36 -12.27 5.28 1.14
N LEU A 37 -12.30 4.12 0.47
CA LEU A 37 -11.84 2.86 1.05
C LEU A 37 -10.34 2.92 1.40
N HIS A 38 -9.50 3.51 0.55
CA HIS A 38 -8.07 3.70 0.84
C HIS A 38 -7.88 4.57 2.09
N ARG A 39 -8.59 5.71 2.18
CA ARG A 39 -8.53 6.57 3.38
C ARG A 39 -8.99 5.88 4.65
N PHE A 40 -9.97 4.99 4.53
CA PHE A 40 -10.40 4.14 5.64
C PHE A 40 -9.29 3.19 6.07
N ILE A 41 -8.60 2.54 5.10
CA ILE A 41 -7.46 1.65 5.36
C ILE A 41 -6.35 2.41 6.07
N ASP A 42 -5.98 3.60 5.60
CA ASP A 42 -4.94 4.43 6.23
C ASP A 42 -5.31 4.75 7.68
N ASN A 43 -6.54 5.22 7.92
CA ASN A 43 -7.00 5.56 9.27
C ASN A 43 -7.02 4.31 10.19
N PHE A 44 -7.51 3.18 9.69
CA PHE A 44 -7.52 1.92 10.44
C PHE A 44 -6.10 1.48 10.80
N THR A 45 -5.19 1.52 9.82
CA THR A 45 -3.77 1.18 10.01
C THR A 45 -3.12 2.09 11.04
N ASP A 46 -3.27 3.39 10.91
CA ASP A 46 -2.65 4.37 11.80
C ASP A 46 -3.11 4.29 13.26
N THR A 47 -4.35 3.86 13.48
CA THR A 47 -4.95 3.75 14.82
C THR A 47 -4.87 2.34 15.43
N HIS A 48 -4.40 1.35 14.65
CA HIS A 48 -4.38 -0.03 15.09
C HIS A 48 -3.29 -0.30 16.15
N LYS A 49 -3.63 -1.15 17.16
CA LYS A 49 -2.72 -1.50 18.26
C LYS A 49 -1.40 -2.11 17.79
N GLU A 50 -1.43 -3.04 16.83
CA GLU A 50 -0.21 -3.68 16.29
C GLU A 50 0.73 -2.66 15.65
N VAL A 51 0.18 -1.71 14.88
CA VAL A 51 0.95 -0.62 14.27
C VAL A 51 1.53 0.31 15.32
N SER A 52 0.77 0.60 16.39
CA SER A 52 1.24 1.40 17.52
C SER A 52 2.43 0.75 18.23
N GLU A 53 2.39 -0.56 18.46
CA GLU A 53 3.51 -1.30 19.07
C GLU A 53 4.73 -1.35 18.13
N LEU A 54 4.53 -1.60 16.85
CA LEU A 54 5.62 -1.55 15.88
C LEU A 54 6.24 -0.13 15.79
N LYS A 55 5.44 0.93 15.87
CA LYS A 55 5.97 2.30 15.88
C LYS A 55 6.93 2.51 17.06
N LYS A 56 6.70 1.89 18.22
CA LYS A 56 7.64 1.96 19.35
C LYS A 56 8.98 1.28 19.04
N LEU A 57 8.93 0.12 18.36
CA LEU A 57 10.13 -0.62 17.95
C LEU A 57 10.94 0.15 16.90
N LEU A 58 10.28 0.80 15.94
CA LEU A 58 10.93 1.48 14.83
C LEU A 58 11.41 2.91 15.16
N ARG A 59 10.74 3.60 16.10
CA ARG A 59 11.05 5.00 16.42
C ARG A 59 12.51 5.31 16.75
N PRO A 60 13.25 4.48 17.49
CA PRO A 60 14.66 4.76 17.77
C PRO A 60 15.51 4.91 16.51
N GLN A 61 15.20 4.18 15.45
CA GLN A 61 15.98 4.17 14.21
C GLN A 61 15.40 5.09 13.12
N PHE A 62 14.07 5.17 13.00
CA PHE A 62 13.38 5.84 11.89
C PHE A 62 12.64 7.12 12.29
N GLY A 63 12.54 7.43 13.58
CA GLY A 63 11.91 8.65 14.07
C GLY A 63 10.49 8.84 13.51
N LEU A 64 10.24 10.00 12.88
CA LEU A 64 8.94 10.33 12.27
C LEU A 64 8.62 9.51 11.01
N LEU A 65 9.62 8.87 10.40
CA LEU A 65 9.43 8.01 9.22
C LEU A 65 8.97 6.60 9.58
N SER A 66 8.82 6.26 10.86
CA SER A 66 8.38 4.92 11.31
C SER A 66 7.07 4.48 10.68
N GLY A 67 6.09 5.38 10.49
CA GLY A 67 4.84 5.06 9.80
C GLY A 67 5.07 4.60 8.37
N VAL A 68 5.81 5.40 7.60
CA VAL A 68 6.17 5.07 6.21
C VAL A 68 6.91 3.74 6.10
N VAL A 69 7.81 3.46 7.06
CA VAL A 69 8.55 2.18 7.07
C VAL A 69 7.61 1.02 7.38
N ILE A 70 6.63 1.17 8.29
CA ILE A 70 5.65 0.13 8.61
C ILE A 70 4.77 -0.18 7.41
N ASP A 71 4.26 0.84 6.71
CA ASP A 71 3.44 0.65 5.52
C ASP A 71 4.18 -0.19 4.48
N MET A 72 5.44 0.16 4.20
CA MET A 72 6.29 -0.58 3.28
C MET A 72 6.60 -2.01 3.76
N ILE A 73 6.80 -2.21 5.07
CA ILE A 73 7.01 -3.54 5.66
C ILE A 73 5.76 -4.40 5.48
N TYR A 74 4.58 -3.85 5.73
CA TYR A 74 3.32 -4.58 5.60
C TYR A 74 3.03 -4.93 4.13
N ASP A 75 3.34 -4.04 3.19
CA ASP A 75 3.29 -4.33 1.76
C ASP A 75 4.26 -5.47 1.38
N HIS A 76 5.48 -5.45 1.93
CA HIS A 76 6.46 -6.51 1.72
C HIS A 76 5.95 -7.87 2.23
N ILE A 77 5.45 -7.92 3.47
CA ILE A 77 4.97 -9.16 4.07
C ILE A 77 3.76 -9.68 3.30
N LEU A 78 2.81 -8.81 2.93
CA LEU A 78 1.67 -9.19 2.10
C LEU A 78 2.12 -9.77 0.76
N ALA A 79 3.05 -9.13 0.07
CA ALA A 79 3.57 -9.59 -1.22
C ALA A 79 4.32 -10.93 -1.08
N LYS A 80 5.15 -11.08 -0.05
CA LYS A 80 5.93 -12.30 0.24
C LYS A 80 5.04 -13.49 0.60
N HIS A 81 3.95 -13.24 1.32
CA HIS A 81 2.99 -14.24 1.79
C HIS A 81 1.66 -14.20 1.00
N TRP A 82 1.71 -13.70 -0.23
CA TRP A 82 0.52 -13.46 -1.05
C TRP A 82 -0.43 -14.66 -1.15
N ASN A 83 0.12 -15.85 -1.37
CA ASN A 83 -0.65 -17.07 -1.56
C ASN A 83 -1.38 -17.56 -0.28
N GLU A 84 -1.04 -17.03 0.89
CA GLU A 84 -1.75 -17.32 2.13
C GLU A 84 -3.10 -16.58 2.22
N PHE A 85 -3.25 -15.51 1.43
CA PHE A 85 -4.43 -14.64 1.45
C PHE A 85 -5.17 -14.61 0.12
N ASN A 86 -4.60 -15.17 -0.95
CA ASN A 86 -5.15 -15.08 -2.31
C ASN A 86 -5.02 -16.39 -3.07
N THR A 87 -5.99 -16.65 -3.94
CA THR A 87 -6.01 -17.83 -4.83
C THR A 87 -5.16 -17.65 -6.09
N ASP A 88 -5.03 -16.40 -6.58
CA ASP A 88 -4.24 -16.11 -7.78
C ASP A 88 -2.82 -15.69 -7.36
N SER A 89 -1.86 -15.84 -8.26
CA SER A 89 -0.49 -15.41 -8.01
C SER A 89 -0.37 -13.88 -7.92
N LEU A 90 0.63 -13.41 -7.15
CA LEU A 90 0.97 -11.98 -7.09
C LEU A 90 1.32 -11.42 -8.47
N GLU A 91 1.95 -12.21 -9.33
CA GLU A 91 2.29 -11.82 -10.70
C GLU A 91 1.04 -11.57 -11.54
N SER A 92 0.04 -12.49 -11.47
CA SER A 92 -1.23 -12.32 -12.16
C SER A 92 -1.96 -11.06 -11.69
N PHE A 93 -2.05 -10.85 -10.38
CA PHE A 93 -2.65 -9.66 -9.79
C PHE A 93 -1.92 -8.38 -10.21
N SER A 94 -0.59 -8.37 -10.17
CA SER A 94 0.23 -7.23 -10.54
C SER A 94 0.01 -6.85 -12.01
N ASN A 95 0.02 -7.83 -12.92
CA ASN A 95 -0.22 -7.60 -14.34
C ASN A 95 -1.62 -7.03 -14.59
N GLN A 96 -2.66 -7.58 -13.95
CA GLN A 96 -4.02 -7.07 -14.04
C GLN A 96 -4.12 -5.62 -13.51
N ALA A 97 -3.53 -5.34 -12.36
CA ALA A 97 -3.54 -4.00 -11.78
C ALA A 97 -2.92 -2.97 -12.72
N TYR A 98 -1.77 -3.28 -13.32
CA TYR A 98 -1.15 -2.36 -14.29
C TYR A 98 -2.00 -2.15 -15.55
N LEU A 99 -2.65 -3.20 -16.07
CA LEU A 99 -3.59 -3.05 -17.21
C LEU A 99 -4.75 -2.11 -16.86
N VAL A 100 -5.30 -2.24 -15.66
CA VAL A 100 -6.33 -1.33 -15.15
C VAL A 100 -5.80 0.10 -15.07
N PHE A 101 -4.63 0.30 -14.48
CA PHE A 101 -4.05 1.64 -14.35
C PHE A 101 -3.75 2.27 -15.71
N GLU A 102 -3.22 1.51 -16.68
CA GLU A 102 -2.97 1.98 -18.04
C GLU A 102 -4.27 2.38 -18.75
N LYS A 103 -5.35 1.58 -18.60
CA LYS A 103 -6.68 1.87 -19.17
C LYS A 103 -7.24 3.22 -18.71
N TYR A 104 -7.00 3.58 -17.46
CA TYR A 104 -7.52 4.82 -16.85
C TYR A 104 -6.47 5.94 -16.74
N ALA A 105 -5.31 5.82 -17.38
CA ALA A 105 -4.21 6.77 -17.21
C ALA A 105 -4.60 8.23 -17.45
N SER A 106 -5.48 8.50 -18.42
CA SER A 106 -5.91 9.86 -18.80
C SER A 106 -6.67 10.63 -17.72
N ILE A 107 -7.33 9.93 -16.80
CA ILE A 107 -8.11 10.55 -15.72
C ILE A 107 -7.36 10.57 -14.37
N MET A 108 -6.16 10.01 -14.31
CA MET A 108 -5.34 10.02 -13.11
C MET A 108 -4.75 11.41 -12.83
N PRO A 109 -4.46 11.73 -11.55
CA PRO A 109 -3.60 12.86 -11.22
C PRO A 109 -2.25 12.76 -11.94
N GLU A 110 -1.69 13.89 -12.36
CA GLU A 110 -0.42 13.99 -13.12
C GLU A 110 0.71 13.18 -12.46
N ARG A 111 0.82 13.26 -11.13
CA ARG A 111 1.82 12.49 -10.37
C ARG A 111 1.73 10.99 -10.65
N ASN A 112 0.52 10.43 -10.70
CA ASN A 112 0.30 9.00 -10.95
C ASN A 112 0.60 8.66 -12.42
N GLN A 113 0.23 9.53 -13.34
CA GLN A 113 0.55 9.36 -14.78
C GLN A 113 2.06 9.29 -15.01
N LEU A 114 2.83 10.19 -14.39
CA LEU A 114 4.29 10.22 -14.50
C LEU A 114 4.97 9.00 -13.86
N LEU A 115 4.38 8.46 -12.79
CA LEU A 115 4.96 7.34 -12.04
C LEU A 115 4.67 5.99 -12.66
N LEU A 116 3.49 5.82 -13.26
CA LEU A 116 2.98 4.54 -13.76
C LEU A 116 3.93 3.81 -14.74
N PRO A 117 4.56 4.47 -15.73
CA PRO A 117 5.49 3.79 -16.64
C PRO A 117 6.69 3.16 -15.94
N TYR A 118 7.22 3.81 -14.89
CA TYR A 118 8.33 3.28 -14.10
C TYR A 118 7.88 2.10 -13.23
N MET A 119 6.70 2.23 -12.59
CA MET A 119 6.11 1.15 -11.80
C MET A 119 5.87 -0.10 -12.65
N ARG A 120 5.33 0.08 -13.86
CA ARG A 120 5.08 -1.02 -14.81
C ARG A 120 6.38 -1.68 -15.27
N LYS A 121 7.35 -0.88 -15.73
CA LYS A 121 8.65 -1.35 -16.24
C LYS A 121 9.41 -2.18 -15.22
N GLU A 122 9.41 -1.73 -13.97
CA GLU A 122 10.14 -2.38 -12.89
C GLU A 122 9.27 -3.34 -12.07
N ASN A 123 7.99 -3.50 -12.41
CA ASN A 123 7.01 -4.32 -11.72
C ASN A 123 7.08 -4.14 -10.18
N TRP A 124 6.85 -2.92 -9.70
CA TRP A 124 7.01 -2.59 -8.27
C TRP A 124 6.14 -3.45 -7.38
N LEU A 125 4.87 -3.74 -7.78
CA LEU A 125 3.96 -4.56 -6.97
C LEU A 125 4.51 -5.97 -6.73
N LEU A 126 5.10 -6.60 -7.76
CA LEU A 126 5.72 -7.92 -7.63
C LEU A 126 7.03 -7.83 -6.83
N ASN A 127 7.83 -6.78 -7.08
CA ASN A 127 9.13 -6.61 -6.44
C ASN A 127 9.05 -6.35 -4.93
N TYR A 128 7.92 -5.90 -4.40
CA TYR A 128 7.73 -5.81 -2.95
C TYR A 128 7.87 -7.16 -2.25
N ALA A 129 7.69 -8.29 -2.92
CA ALA A 129 7.93 -9.61 -2.34
C ALA A 129 9.40 -9.89 -1.99
N THR A 130 10.35 -9.08 -2.47
CA THR A 130 11.80 -9.32 -2.31
C THR A 130 12.51 -8.20 -1.56
N ILE A 131 13.53 -8.55 -0.77
CA ILE A 131 14.38 -7.54 -0.10
C ILE A 131 15.11 -6.66 -1.13
N ALA A 132 15.50 -7.20 -2.27
CA ALA A 132 16.11 -6.40 -3.35
C ALA A 132 15.16 -5.32 -3.88
N GLY A 133 13.87 -5.66 -4.07
CA GLY A 133 12.83 -4.69 -4.47
C GLY A 133 12.57 -3.65 -3.37
N MET A 134 12.49 -4.08 -2.12
CA MET A 134 12.38 -3.18 -0.97
C MET A 134 13.55 -2.19 -0.90
N THR A 135 14.77 -2.68 -1.10
CA THR A 135 15.98 -1.84 -1.14
C THR A 135 15.88 -0.77 -2.22
N LYS A 136 15.44 -1.12 -3.44
CA LYS A 136 15.21 -0.14 -4.51
C LYS A 136 14.16 0.90 -4.12
N SER A 137 13.06 0.46 -3.54
CA SER A 137 11.97 1.35 -3.12
C SER A 137 12.42 2.33 -2.04
N PHE A 138 13.07 1.85 -0.98
CA PHE A 138 13.63 2.71 0.07
C PHE A 138 14.71 3.67 -0.45
N ASN A 139 15.59 3.23 -1.34
CA ASN A 139 16.57 4.09 -2.00
C ASN A 139 15.91 5.21 -2.82
N GLY A 140 14.84 4.88 -3.55
CA GLY A 140 14.06 5.86 -4.30
C GLY A 140 13.36 6.88 -3.40
N MET A 141 12.83 6.45 -2.27
CA MET A 141 12.18 7.32 -1.28
C MET A 141 13.19 8.19 -0.53
N ALA A 142 14.33 7.64 -0.15
CA ALA A 142 15.39 8.34 0.58
C ALA A 142 15.86 9.61 -0.15
N ARG A 143 15.87 9.59 -1.48
CA ARG A 143 16.26 10.75 -2.32
C ARG A 143 15.22 11.87 -2.36
N ARG A 144 13.97 11.61 -1.99
CA ARG A 144 12.83 12.52 -2.16
C ARG A 144 12.24 13.02 -0.85
N ILE A 145 12.55 12.34 0.25
CA ILE A 145 11.99 12.64 1.58
C ILE A 145 13.05 13.35 2.42
N ARG A 146 12.64 14.40 3.11
CA ARG A 146 13.52 15.10 4.07
C ARG A 146 13.95 14.11 5.17
N LYS A 147 15.24 14.01 5.44
CA LYS A 147 15.87 13.02 6.34
C LYS A 147 15.65 11.57 5.87
N GLY A 148 15.46 11.38 4.56
CA GLY A 148 15.19 10.07 3.97
C GLY A 148 16.37 9.10 4.05
N GLU A 149 17.58 9.57 4.35
CA GLU A 149 18.76 8.72 4.56
C GLU A 149 18.54 7.62 5.61
N MET A 150 17.65 7.87 6.59
CA MET A 150 17.28 6.87 7.60
C MET A 150 16.62 5.62 6.97
N LEU A 151 15.90 5.80 5.85
CA LEU A 151 15.22 4.72 5.13
C LEU A 151 16.19 3.69 4.51
N LEU A 152 17.45 4.07 4.28
CA LEU A 152 18.47 3.17 3.74
C LEU A 152 18.78 1.98 4.67
N GLN A 153 18.44 2.10 5.95
CA GLN A 153 18.63 1.04 6.94
C GLN A 153 17.42 0.08 7.01
N ALA A 154 16.29 0.44 6.40
CA ALA A 154 15.06 -0.34 6.51
C ALA A 154 15.17 -1.78 5.95
N PRO A 155 15.87 -2.06 4.82
CA PRO A 155 16.04 -3.44 4.35
C PRO A 155 16.75 -4.35 5.36
N GLN A 156 17.80 -3.84 6.02
CA GLN A 156 18.49 -4.61 7.06
C GLN A 156 17.61 -4.79 8.30
N PHE A 157 16.90 -3.73 8.71
CA PHE A 157 15.94 -3.82 9.82
C PHE A 157 14.86 -4.89 9.58
N ILE A 158 14.36 -5.02 8.33
CA ILE A 158 13.40 -6.08 7.97
C ILE A 158 14.01 -7.46 8.20
N LEU A 159 15.25 -7.69 7.76
CA LEU A 159 15.93 -8.97 7.92
C LEU A 159 16.16 -9.31 9.39
N ASP A 160 16.61 -8.34 10.18
CA ASP A 160 16.94 -8.53 11.60
C ASP A 160 15.70 -8.77 12.48
N ASN A 161 14.51 -8.33 12.01
CA ASN A 161 13.26 -8.37 12.78
C ASN A 161 12.14 -9.17 12.09
N GLU A 162 12.47 -10.03 11.11
CA GLU A 162 11.49 -10.68 10.23
C GLU A 162 10.35 -11.37 11.00
N ILE A 163 10.68 -12.10 12.07
CA ILE A 163 9.69 -12.85 12.86
C ILE A 163 8.67 -11.91 13.49
N VAL A 164 9.13 -10.88 14.20
CA VAL A 164 8.26 -9.93 14.91
C VAL A 164 7.38 -9.15 13.93
N LEU A 165 7.94 -8.73 12.80
CA LEU A 165 7.23 -7.99 11.76
C LEU A 165 6.15 -8.87 11.12
N LYS A 166 6.48 -10.12 10.78
CA LYS A 166 5.53 -11.10 10.25
C LYS A 166 4.39 -11.36 11.22
N GLU A 167 4.69 -11.67 12.48
CA GLU A 167 3.68 -11.94 13.50
C GLU A 167 2.73 -10.76 13.70
N SER A 168 3.26 -9.54 13.75
CA SER A 168 2.43 -8.33 13.84
C SER A 168 1.50 -8.19 12.65
N PHE A 169 2.00 -8.36 11.41
CA PHE A 169 1.19 -8.32 10.21
C PHE A 169 0.08 -9.38 10.23
N PHE A 170 0.39 -10.61 10.62
CA PHE A 170 -0.59 -11.71 10.65
C PHE A 170 -1.67 -11.54 11.73
N ARG A 171 -1.43 -10.75 12.78
CA ARG A 171 -2.46 -10.33 13.72
C ARG A 171 -3.29 -9.16 13.18
N PHE A 172 -2.65 -8.19 12.53
CA PHE A 172 -3.26 -6.98 11.97
C PHE A 172 -4.17 -7.27 10.77
N TYR A 173 -3.64 -8.02 9.79
CA TYR A 173 -4.23 -8.11 8.46
C TYR A 173 -5.63 -8.75 8.42
N PRO A 174 -5.94 -9.81 9.17
CA PRO A 174 -7.31 -10.34 9.24
C PRO A 174 -8.32 -9.35 9.81
N GLU A 175 -7.93 -8.54 10.79
CA GLU A 175 -8.79 -7.50 11.35
C GLU A 175 -9.06 -6.39 10.31
N LEU A 176 -8.04 -5.98 9.57
CA LEU A 176 -8.19 -5.04 8.44
C LEU A 176 -9.12 -5.59 7.36
N MET A 177 -8.96 -6.86 6.96
CA MET A 177 -9.79 -7.48 5.94
C MET A 177 -11.27 -7.44 6.33
N LYS A 178 -11.59 -7.81 7.56
CA LYS A 178 -12.96 -7.76 8.09
C LYS A 178 -13.51 -6.34 8.08
N ALA A 179 -12.77 -5.38 8.61
CA ALA A 179 -13.17 -3.97 8.64
C ALA A 179 -13.41 -3.40 7.23
N CYS A 180 -12.57 -3.79 6.25
CA CYS A 180 -12.76 -3.37 4.86
C CYS A 180 -14.01 -3.95 4.20
N GLU A 181 -14.41 -5.19 4.53
CA GLU A 181 -15.68 -5.73 4.01
C GLU A 181 -16.89 -4.97 4.59
N GLU A 182 -16.87 -4.64 5.87
CA GLU A 182 -17.90 -3.81 6.50
C GLU A 182 -17.96 -2.41 5.87
N GLU A 183 -16.80 -1.78 5.64
CA GLU A 183 -16.72 -0.47 5.00
C GLU A 183 -17.20 -0.51 3.53
N LYS A 184 -16.90 -1.54 2.77
CA LYS A 184 -17.43 -1.71 1.41
C LYS A 184 -18.96 -1.78 1.38
N ILE A 185 -19.57 -2.47 2.36
CA ILE A 185 -21.03 -2.52 2.48
C ILE A 185 -21.57 -1.11 2.74
N ARG A 186 -20.96 -0.35 3.66
CA ARG A 186 -21.31 1.02 3.95
C ARG A 186 -21.20 1.93 2.72
N LEU A 187 -20.12 1.80 1.96
CA LEU A 187 -19.90 2.59 0.74
C LEU A 187 -20.88 2.25 -0.40
N LYS A 188 -21.46 1.04 -0.43
CA LYS A 188 -22.51 0.70 -1.41
C LYS A 188 -23.80 1.47 -1.18
N SER A 189 -24.07 1.89 0.05
CA SER A 189 -25.28 2.66 0.40
C SER A 189 -25.15 4.17 0.14
N LEU A 190 -23.96 4.65 -0.26
CA LEU A 190 -23.70 6.02 -0.70
C LEU A 190 -23.87 6.16 -2.22
#